data_8a2e0f8400c8b8e9d7d3834893a40dbc
#
_entry.id   8a2e0f8400c8b8e9d7d3834893a40dbc
#
_cell.length_a   1.000
_cell.length_b   1.000
_cell.length_c   1.000
_cell.angle_alpha   90.00
_cell.angle_beta   90.00
_cell.angle_gamma   90.00
#
_symmetry.space_group_name_H-M   'P 1'
#
loop_
_entity.id
_entity.type
_entity.pdbx_description
1 polymer ?
#
loop_
_entity_poly.entity_id
_entity_poly.type
_entity_poly.pdbx_seq_one_letter_code
_entity_poly.pdbx_strand_id
1 'polypeptide(L)'
;MRREARGFTLLEVLVALVIAGLALGVLFSGAITGMRSANLSLDYAEAVSRARSHLAVVGVGAPLVAGTQQGDDGHGFTWRVTVRPLATTALQNTNALASATTASRISLFAVSVVIGWTKDGGQRQVELTSDRIGLAPAARP
;
A
#
# COMPACT_ATOMS: atom_id res chain seq x y z
N MET A 1 16.59 -59.50 -39.18
CA MET A 1 16.85 -59.01 -37.84
C MET A 1 15.49 -58.84 -37.14
N ARG A 2 15.13 -59.75 -36.22
CA ARG A 2 13.89 -59.65 -35.41
C ARG A 2 14.19 -58.69 -34.26
N ARG A 3 13.47 -57.55 -34.20
CA ARG A 3 13.46 -56.70 -33.02
C ARG A 3 12.63 -57.40 -31.95
N GLU A 4 13.27 -57.81 -30.86
CA GLU A 4 12.59 -58.33 -29.70
C GLU A 4 11.76 -57.17 -29.13
N ALA A 5 10.43 -57.33 -29.16
CA ALA A 5 9.51 -56.45 -28.48
C ALA A 5 9.58 -56.76 -26.95
N ARG A 6 10.40 -55.96 -26.24
CA ARG A 6 10.40 -55.99 -24.77
C ARG A 6 9.12 -55.37 -24.27
N GLY A 7 8.26 -56.15 -23.68
CA GLY A 7 7.05 -55.69 -22.98
C GLY A 7 7.44 -55.05 -21.66
N PHE A 8 6.69 -54.01 -21.23
CA PHE A 8 6.84 -53.38 -19.91
C PHE A 8 6.49 -54.38 -18.82
N THR A 9 7.26 -54.36 -17.73
CA THR A 9 6.94 -55.19 -16.54
C THR A 9 5.89 -54.48 -15.68
N LEU A 10 5.07 -55.24 -14.98
CA LEU A 10 4.05 -54.69 -14.09
C LEU A 10 4.66 -53.79 -12.99
N LEU A 11 5.87 -54.17 -12.53
CA LEU A 11 6.65 -53.39 -11.56
C LEU A 11 7.06 -52.00 -12.12
N GLU A 12 7.48 -51.93 -13.39
CA GLU A 12 7.88 -50.69 -14.03
C GLU A 12 6.73 -49.69 -14.16
N VAL A 13 5.53 -50.18 -14.51
CA VAL A 13 4.30 -49.37 -14.56
C VAL A 13 3.93 -48.87 -13.18
N LEU A 14 4.06 -49.70 -12.13
CA LEU A 14 3.76 -49.34 -10.76
C LEU A 14 4.72 -48.23 -10.26
N VAL A 15 6.02 -48.36 -10.51
CA VAL A 15 7.03 -47.36 -10.14
C VAL A 15 6.79 -46.08 -10.90
N ALA A 16 6.50 -46.14 -12.21
CA ALA A 16 6.18 -44.98 -13.00
C ALA A 16 4.94 -44.22 -12.47
N LEU A 17 3.89 -44.96 -12.05
CA LEU A 17 2.69 -44.36 -11.48
C LEU A 17 2.98 -43.64 -10.15
N VAL A 18 3.80 -44.24 -9.28
CA VAL A 18 4.21 -43.64 -8.01
C VAL A 18 4.99 -42.35 -8.25
N ILE A 19 5.96 -42.38 -9.15
CA ILE A 19 6.76 -41.18 -9.50
C ILE A 19 5.86 -40.09 -10.11
N ALA A 20 4.97 -40.44 -11.02
CA ALA A 20 4.00 -39.52 -11.61
C ALA A 20 3.08 -38.91 -10.56
N GLY A 21 2.57 -39.70 -9.62
CA GLY A 21 1.74 -39.22 -8.51
C GLY A 21 2.46 -38.23 -7.61
N LEU A 22 3.71 -38.50 -7.25
CA LEU A 22 4.55 -37.60 -6.46
C LEU A 22 4.83 -36.29 -7.22
N ALA A 23 5.17 -36.38 -8.49
CA ALA A 23 5.41 -35.21 -9.33
C ALA A 23 4.18 -34.31 -9.44
N LEU A 24 2.99 -34.88 -9.65
CA LEU A 24 1.73 -34.18 -9.67
C LEU A 24 1.43 -33.51 -8.32
N GLY A 25 1.67 -34.20 -7.20
CA GLY A 25 1.50 -33.65 -5.84
C GLY A 25 2.32 -32.39 -5.62
N VAL A 26 3.59 -32.37 -6.04
CA VAL A 26 4.48 -31.20 -5.96
C VAL A 26 3.98 -30.08 -6.85
N LEU A 27 3.56 -30.37 -8.09
CA LEU A 27 3.02 -29.36 -9.01
C LEU A 27 1.75 -28.70 -8.47
N PHE A 28 0.82 -29.46 -7.91
CA PHE A 28 -0.40 -28.92 -7.30
C PHE A 28 -0.09 -28.04 -6.09
N SER A 29 0.83 -28.45 -5.22
CA SER A 29 1.29 -27.60 -4.10
C SER A 29 1.86 -26.28 -4.58
N GLY A 30 2.69 -26.28 -5.63
CA GLY A 30 3.24 -25.10 -6.24
C GLY A 30 2.16 -24.17 -6.81
N ALA A 31 1.17 -24.72 -7.50
CA ALA A 31 0.05 -23.95 -8.08
C ALA A 31 -0.79 -23.25 -6.98
N ILE A 32 -1.13 -23.95 -5.89
CA ILE A 32 -1.88 -23.37 -4.77
C ILE A 32 -1.10 -22.22 -4.11
N THR A 33 0.21 -22.41 -3.91
CA THR A 33 1.07 -21.36 -3.34
C THR A 33 1.16 -20.15 -4.26
N GLY A 34 1.28 -20.38 -5.58
CA GLY A 34 1.29 -19.33 -6.58
C GLY A 34 0.00 -18.48 -6.57
N MET A 35 -1.17 -19.13 -6.49
CA MET A 35 -2.47 -18.43 -6.41
C MET A 35 -2.59 -17.59 -5.13
N ARG A 36 -2.14 -18.09 -3.98
CA ARG A 36 -2.14 -17.31 -2.73
C ARG A 36 -1.25 -16.08 -2.83
N SER A 37 -0.07 -16.20 -3.41
CA SER A 37 0.85 -15.07 -3.63
C SER A 37 0.26 -14.04 -4.58
N ALA A 38 -0.40 -14.46 -5.66
CA ALA A 38 -1.08 -13.57 -6.60
C ALA A 38 -2.20 -12.76 -5.91
N ASN A 39 -3.06 -13.43 -5.13
CA ASN A 39 -4.13 -12.76 -4.39
C ASN A 39 -3.58 -11.74 -3.38
N LEU A 40 -2.48 -12.05 -2.71
CA LEU A 40 -1.84 -11.14 -1.78
C LEU A 40 -1.30 -9.90 -2.51
N SER A 41 -0.71 -10.08 -3.68
CA SER A 41 -0.21 -8.96 -4.50
C SER A 41 -1.32 -8.02 -4.94
N LEU A 42 -2.51 -8.55 -5.25
CA LEU A 42 -3.69 -7.74 -5.59
C LEU A 42 -4.17 -6.89 -4.42
N ASP A 43 -4.23 -7.45 -3.20
CA ASP A 43 -4.60 -6.68 -2.00
C ASP A 43 -3.62 -5.54 -1.73
N TYR A 44 -2.31 -5.78 -1.88
CA TYR A 44 -1.30 -4.72 -1.75
C TYR A 44 -1.44 -3.65 -2.83
N ALA A 45 -1.70 -4.03 -4.08
CA ALA A 45 -1.91 -3.07 -5.17
C ALA A 45 -3.15 -2.20 -4.91
N GLU A 46 -4.23 -2.79 -4.41
CA GLU A 46 -5.44 -2.07 -4.03
C GLU A 46 -5.16 -1.12 -2.85
N ALA A 47 -4.48 -1.57 -1.80
CA ALA A 47 -4.12 -0.74 -0.67
C ALA A 47 -3.27 0.47 -1.08
N VAL A 48 -2.29 0.29 -1.96
CA VAL A 48 -1.46 1.39 -2.51
C VAL A 48 -2.31 2.36 -3.33
N SER A 49 -3.25 1.87 -4.15
CA SER A 49 -4.16 2.70 -4.93
C SER A 49 -5.03 3.57 -4.02
N ARG A 50 -5.62 3.00 -2.97
CA ARG A 50 -6.42 3.71 -1.96
C ARG A 50 -5.58 4.74 -1.22
N ALA A 51 -4.37 4.38 -0.76
CA ALA A 51 -3.46 5.29 -0.09
C ALA A 51 -3.09 6.51 -0.97
N ARG A 52 -2.87 6.30 -2.27
CA ARG A 52 -2.64 7.38 -3.23
C ARG A 52 -3.85 8.29 -3.38
N SER A 53 -5.06 7.73 -3.41
CA SER A 53 -6.31 8.49 -3.50
C SER A 53 -6.49 9.39 -2.28
N HIS A 54 -6.32 8.85 -1.07
CA HIS A 54 -6.35 9.65 0.16
C HIS A 54 -5.26 10.73 0.17
N LEU A 55 -4.03 10.36 -0.22
CA LEU A 55 -2.94 11.32 -0.28
C LEU A 55 -3.22 12.45 -1.28
N ALA A 56 -3.88 12.16 -2.40
CA ALA A 56 -4.18 13.16 -3.45
C ALA A 56 -5.15 14.24 -2.97
N VAL A 57 -6.09 13.92 -2.07
CA VAL A 57 -7.11 14.87 -1.58
C VAL A 57 -6.59 15.76 -0.45
N VAL A 58 -5.55 15.33 0.28
CA VAL A 58 -5.01 16.11 1.41
C VAL A 58 -4.43 17.44 0.92
N GLY A 59 -4.94 18.54 1.46
CA GLY A 59 -4.51 19.90 1.08
C GLY A 59 -5.09 20.42 -0.24
N VAL A 60 -6.05 19.70 -0.85
CA VAL A 60 -6.78 20.17 -2.03
C VAL A 60 -8.10 20.81 -1.57
N GLY A 61 -8.32 22.08 -1.91
CA GLY A 61 -9.55 22.80 -1.54
C GLY A 61 -9.69 23.22 -0.08
N ALA A 62 -8.79 22.80 0.80
CA ALA A 62 -8.77 23.16 2.22
C ALA A 62 -7.33 23.32 2.72
N PRO A 63 -7.08 24.22 3.70
CA PRO A 63 -5.75 24.38 4.28
C PRO A 63 -5.31 23.10 5.00
N LEU A 64 -3.99 22.83 4.97
CA LEU A 64 -3.39 21.73 5.73
C LEU A 64 -3.44 22.05 7.22
N VAL A 65 -4.18 21.23 7.96
CA VAL A 65 -4.31 21.34 9.41
C VAL A 65 -3.64 20.13 10.05
N ALA A 66 -2.76 20.38 11.01
CA ALA A 66 -2.13 19.29 11.79
C ALA A 66 -3.19 18.48 12.51
N GLY A 67 -3.08 17.15 12.45
CA GLY A 67 -4.02 16.24 13.09
C GLY A 67 -4.00 14.85 12.46
N THR A 68 -4.85 13.98 13.00
CA THR A 68 -5.06 12.62 12.49
C THR A 68 -6.52 12.40 12.22
N GLN A 69 -6.83 11.87 11.05
CA GLN A 69 -8.15 11.43 10.64
C GLN A 69 -8.07 9.95 10.29
N GLN A 70 -9.15 9.23 10.54
CA GLN A 70 -9.23 7.79 10.24
C GLN A 70 -10.67 7.41 9.91
N GLY A 71 -10.82 6.32 9.15
CA GLY A 71 -12.12 5.82 8.78
C GLY A 71 -12.06 4.45 8.14
N ASP A 72 -13.20 3.99 7.67
CA ASP A 72 -13.37 2.75 6.93
C ASP A 72 -13.49 3.06 5.43
N ASP A 73 -12.76 2.29 4.59
CA ASP A 73 -12.76 2.43 3.12
C ASP A 73 -13.62 1.35 2.43
N GLY A 74 -14.30 0.54 3.24
CA GLY A 74 -15.04 -0.61 2.76
C GLY A 74 -14.16 -1.80 2.37
N HIS A 75 -14.80 -2.95 2.13
CA HIS A 75 -14.13 -4.20 1.76
C HIS A 75 -13.04 -4.66 2.74
N GLY A 76 -13.15 -4.27 4.03
CA GLY A 76 -12.20 -4.63 5.07
C GLY A 76 -10.93 -3.78 5.11
N PHE A 77 -10.89 -2.68 4.35
CA PHE A 77 -9.80 -1.70 4.41
C PHE A 77 -10.14 -0.55 5.36
N THR A 78 -9.17 -0.17 6.17
CA THR A 78 -9.24 1.02 7.03
C THR A 78 -8.15 1.99 6.62
N TRP A 79 -8.42 3.29 6.78
CA TRP A 79 -7.45 4.33 6.46
C TRP A 79 -7.16 5.21 7.67
N ARG A 80 -5.94 5.73 7.71
CA ARG A 80 -5.52 6.76 8.65
C ARG A 80 -4.61 7.76 7.93
N VAL A 81 -4.99 9.03 8.00
CA VAL A 81 -4.21 10.15 7.48
C VAL A 81 -3.68 10.96 8.66
N THR A 82 -2.39 11.20 8.71
CA THR A 82 -1.74 12.02 9.73
C THR A 82 -1.01 13.17 9.05
N VAL A 83 -1.31 14.39 9.47
CA VAL A 83 -0.64 15.62 9.01
C VAL A 83 0.15 16.21 10.16
N ARG A 84 1.45 16.39 10.00
CA ARG A 84 2.35 16.98 11.00
C ARG A 84 3.14 18.13 10.41
N PRO A 85 3.19 19.31 11.07
CA PRO A 85 4.07 20.39 10.65
C PRO A 85 5.53 19.99 10.91
N LEU A 86 6.40 20.19 9.93
CA LEU A 86 7.85 19.96 10.03
C LEU A 86 8.59 21.26 10.30
N ALA A 87 8.25 22.32 9.53
CA ALA A 87 8.90 23.63 9.64
C ALA A 87 7.92 24.73 9.24
N THR A 88 8.06 25.88 9.84
CA THR A 88 7.28 27.08 9.50
C THR A 88 8.24 28.25 9.31
N THR A 89 8.10 28.96 8.19
CA THR A 89 8.84 30.19 7.95
C THR A 89 7.87 31.35 7.67
N ALA A 90 8.23 32.54 8.12
CA ALA A 90 7.49 33.76 7.79
C ALA A 90 7.91 34.25 6.41
N LEU A 91 6.97 34.55 5.54
CA LEU A 91 7.25 35.30 4.31
C LEU A 91 7.49 36.76 4.70
N GLN A 92 8.73 37.19 4.59
CA GLN A 92 9.03 38.60 4.72
C GLN A 92 8.60 39.29 3.41
N ASN A 93 7.51 40.04 3.49
CA ASN A 93 7.06 40.88 2.38
C ASN A 93 7.95 42.10 2.38
N THR A 94 8.86 42.23 1.41
CA THR A 94 9.80 43.38 1.27
C THR A 94 9.11 44.64 0.79
N ASN A 95 7.80 44.62 0.48
CA ASN A 95 7.04 45.82 0.13
C ASN A 95 6.51 46.52 1.39
N ALA A 96 7.24 47.53 1.85
CA ALA A 96 6.98 48.33 3.04
C ALA A 96 5.70 49.17 3.02
N LEU A 97 4.82 49.03 2.03
CA LEU A 97 3.57 49.79 1.88
C LEU A 97 2.29 48.96 2.08
N ALA A 98 2.40 47.65 2.26
CA ALA A 98 1.22 46.82 2.59
C ALA A 98 1.14 46.69 4.10
N SER A 99 0.09 47.26 4.67
CA SER A 99 -0.30 47.22 6.08
C SER A 99 0.05 45.94 6.79
N ALA A 100 0.59 46.07 8.00
CA ALA A 100 1.17 45.05 8.88
C ALA A 100 0.21 43.96 9.37
N THR A 101 -0.81 43.53 8.60
CA THR A 101 -1.89 42.70 9.14
C THR A 101 -1.93 41.28 8.63
N THR A 102 -1.08 40.88 7.70
CA THR A 102 -1.13 39.46 7.24
C THR A 102 0.25 38.96 6.89
N ALA A 103 1.05 38.66 7.88
CA ALA A 103 2.26 37.85 7.67
C ALA A 103 1.84 36.44 7.25
N SER A 104 1.79 36.19 5.95
CA SER A 104 1.57 34.83 5.44
C SER A 104 2.75 33.96 5.86
N ARG A 105 2.48 32.93 6.61
CA ARG A 105 3.48 31.93 7.00
C ARG A 105 3.33 30.72 6.10
N ILE A 106 4.43 30.26 5.55
CA ILE A 106 4.49 28.99 4.82
C ILE A 106 4.99 27.92 5.78
N SER A 107 4.30 26.81 5.80
CA SER A 107 4.71 25.63 6.57
C SER A 107 4.93 24.43 5.65
N LEU A 108 5.94 23.66 5.95
CA LEU A 108 6.17 22.33 5.42
C LEU A 108 5.46 21.32 6.34
N PHE A 109 4.67 20.45 5.75
CA PHE A 109 3.94 19.41 6.45
C PHE A 109 4.36 18.04 5.95
N ALA A 110 4.61 17.11 6.85
CA ALA A 110 4.64 15.68 6.53
C ALA A 110 3.21 15.13 6.58
N VAL A 111 2.81 14.48 5.51
CA VAL A 111 1.53 13.78 5.38
C VAL A 111 1.81 12.30 5.27
N SER A 112 1.30 11.51 6.20
CA SER A 112 1.37 10.05 6.18
C SER A 112 -0.03 9.49 6.01
N VAL A 113 -0.19 8.54 5.08
CA VAL A 113 -1.42 7.77 4.85
C VAL A 113 -1.12 6.32 5.07
N VAL A 114 -1.84 5.69 6.01
CA VAL A 114 -1.75 4.28 6.31
C VAL A 114 -3.07 3.61 5.91
N ILE A 115 -2.99 2.59 5.06
CA ILE A 115 -4.11 1.70 4.75
C ILE A 115 -3.85 0.37 5.41
N GLY A 116 -4.77 -0.08 6.26
CA GLY A 116 -4.72 -1.36 6.96
C GLY A 116 -5.83 -2.29 6.51
N TRP A 117 -5.56 -3.60 6.49
CA TRP A 117 -6.56 -4.64 6.26
C TRP A 117 -6.19 -5.93 6.98
N THR A 118 -7.17 -6.83 7.14
CA THR A 118 -6.95 -8.15 7.73
C THR A 118 -7.13 -9.22 6.66
N LYS A 119 -6.18 -10.12 6.52
CA LYS A 119 -6.25 -11.28 5.62
C LYS A 119 -5.65 -12.51 6.28
N ASP A 120 -6.35 -13.64 6.20
CA ASP A 120 -5.93 -14.93 6.77
C ASP A 120 -5.55 -14.83 8.27
N GLY A 121 -6.28 -13.99 9.05
CA GLY A 121 -6.03 -13.75 10.46
C GLY A 121 -4.83 -12.85 10.77
N GLY A 122 -4.11 -12.35 9.77
CA GLY A 122 -2.99 -11.42 9.90
C GLY A 122 -3.39 -9.99 9.56
N GLN A 123 -2.97 -9.03 10.38
CA GLN A 123 -3.06 -7.61 10.04
C GLN A 123 -1.93 -7.23 9.07
N ARG A 124 -2.29 -6.47 8.05
CA ARG A 124 -1.38 -5.95 7.04
C ARG A 124 -1.63 -4.47 6.86
N GLN A 125 -0.59 -3.75 6.46
CA GLN A 125 -0.70 -2.32 6.20
C GLN A 125 0.28 -1.86 5.12
N VAL A 126 -0.06 -0.75 4.48
CA VAL A 126 0.79 0.03 3.59
C VAL A 126 0.80 1.46 4.07
N GLU A 127 1.96 2.07 4.13
CA GLU A 127 2.14 3.48 4.47
C GLU A 127 2.74 4.22 3.29
N LEU A 128 2.15 5.35 2.92
CA LEU A 128 2.69 6.32 1.97
C LEU A 128 2.91 7.65 2.69
N THR A 129 4.08 8.23 2.49
CA THR A 129 4.44 9.54 3.05
C THR A 129 4.75 10.53 1.95
N SER A 130 4.35 11.79 2.14
CA SER A 130 4.64 12.89 1.23
C SER A 130 4.82 14.18 2.02
N ASP A 131 5.73 15.02 1.57
CA ASP A 131 5.88 16.37 2.10
C ASP A 131 5.06 17.34 1.28
N ARG A 132 4.35 18.26 1.95
CA ARG A 132 3.51 19.26 1.34
C ARG A 132 3.76 20.64 1.92
N ILE A 133 3.76 21.62 1.04
CA ILE A 133 3.84 23.03 1.43
C ILE A 133 2.42 23.60 1.49
N GLY A 134 2.10 24.29 2.57
CA GLY A 134 0.82 24.96 2.76
C GLY A 134 0.95 26.22 3.59
N LEU A 135 -0.14 27.00 3.63
CA LEU A 135 -0.21 28.13 4.53
C LEU A 135 -0.35 27.65 5.97
N ALA A 136 0.46 28.19 6.86
CA ALA A 136 0.31 27.90 8.28
C ALA A 136 -1.05 28.42 8.78
N PRO A 137 -1.79 27.65 9.59
CA PRO A 137 -2.97 28.17 10.24
C PRO A 137 -2.58 29.38 11.08
N ALA A 138 -3.44 30.43 11.09
CA ALA A 138 -3.25 31.57 11.94
C ALA A 138 -3.12 31.10 13.39
N ALA A 139 -2.09 31.59 14.10
CA ALA A 139 -1.97 31.33 15.52
C ALA A 139 -3.26 31.83 16.21
N ARG A 140 -4.01 30.94 16.81
CA ARG A 140 -5.10 31.37 17.70
C ARG A 140 -4.49 32.07 18.90
N PRO A 141 -4.99 33.28 19.24
CA PRO A 141 -4.55 34.01 20.45
C PRO A 141 -4.83 33.20 21.70
#